data_bd7438da984483d9ff185ca740bab44a
#
_entry.id   bd7438da984483d9ff185ca740bab44a
#
_cell.length_a   1.000
_cell.length_b   1.000
_cell.length_c   1.000
_cell.angle_alpha   90.00
_cell.angle_beta   90.00
_cell.angle_gamma   90.00
#
_symmetry.space_group_name_H-M   'P 1'
#
loop_
_entity.id
_entity.type
_entity.pdbx_description
1 polymer ?
#
loop_
_entity_poly.entity_id
_entity_poly.type
_entity_poly.pdbx_seq_one_letter_code
_entity_poly.pdbx_strand_id
1 'polypeptide(L)'
;VRAVISEDISFQEEDLSKEGLSNSSEQNSSFIPAILEDSLLRAFVANEDKYNPNSNNSSLELKTLLFPPAKGPISQRFNEKESHFAIDIVLEENTPIKAIADGTVIFAEWTAQTGFVIILEHASGFLSVYKHNATLSKSQGEAVIGGEVIASAGNTGEFSTGFHLHFELWMDGYPLNPANFFNFSD
;
A
#
# COMPACT_ATOMS: atom_id res chain seq x y z
N VAL A 1 19.69 -5.78 -45.64
CA VAL A 1 18.44 -5.97 -46.38
C VAL A 1 17.36 -6.34 -45.36
N ARG A 2 16.38 -5.45 -45.27
CA ARG A 2 15.24 -5.49 -44.33
C ARG A 2 14.23 -6.55 -44.74
N ALA A 3 13.61 -7.21 -43.76
CA ALA A 3 12.27 -7.77 -43.90
C ALA A 3 11.44 -7.35 -42.67
N VAL A 4 10.42 -6.55 -42.94
CA VAL A 4 9.36 -6.16 -42.03
C VAL A 4 8.28 -7.20 -42.16
N ILE A 5 7.84 -7.80 -41.07
CA ILE A 5 6.63 -8.61 -41.04
C ILE A 5 5.62 -7.81 -40.21
N SER A 6 4.61 -7.27 -40.88
CA SER A 6 3.39 -6.74 -40.31
C SER A 6 2.35 -7.86 -40.30
N GLU A 7 1.88 -8.26 -39.13
CA GLU A 7 0.67 -9.08 -39.04
C GLU A 7 -0.48 -8.21 -38.57
N ASP A 8 -1.41 -7.99 -39.50
CA ASP A 8 -2.73 -7.38 -39.25
C ASP A 8 -3.61 -8.36 -38.47
N ILE A 9 -4.01 -7.95 -37.28
CA ILE A 9 -5.09 -8.63 -36.57
C ILE A 9 -6.39 -7.87 -36.85
N SER A 10 -7.19 -8.42 -37.76
CA SER A 10 -8.53 -7.95 -38.05
C SER A 10 -9.50 -8.46 -37.00
N PHE A 11 -10.12 -7.56 -36.25
CA PHE A 11 -11.32 -7.88 -35.44
C PHE A 11 -12.55 -7.92 -36.36
N GLN A 12 -13.27 -9.03 -36.34
CA GLN A 12 -14.61 -9.14 -36.95
C GLN A 12 -15.64 -8.62 -35.94
N GLU A 13 -16.34 -7.57 -36.31
CA GLU A 13 -17.58 -7.13 -35.69
C GLU A 13 -18.73 -8.07 -36.13
N GLU A 14 -19.30 -8.81 -35.20
CA GLU A 14 -20.61 -9.46 -35.43
C GLU A 14 -21.74 -8.57 -34.95
N ASP A 15 -22.58 -8.26 -35.90
CA ASP A 15 -23.78 -7.44 -35.88
C ASP A 15 -24.91 -8.15 -35.07
N LEU A 16 -25.42 -7.47 -34.05
CA LEU A 16 -26.70 -7.81 -33.42
C LEU A 16 -27.56 -6.55 -33.29
N SER A 17 -28.39 -6.39 -34.28
CA SER A 17 -29.40 -5.35 -34.38
C SER A 17 -30.67 -5.69 -33.59
N LYS A 18 -31.17 -4.68 -32.86
CA LYS A 18 -32.57 -4.30 -32.54
C LYS A 18 -33.40 -5.22 -31.64
N GLU A 19 -33.73 -4.66 -30.46
CA GLU A 19 -35.11 -4.31 -30.10
C GLU A 19 -35.19 -3.52 -28.76
N GLY A 20 -36.05 -2.50 -28.75
CA GLY A 20 -36.78 -2.01 -27.58
C GLY A 20 -36.31 -0.71 -26.90
N LEU A 21 -36.92 0.40 -27.32
CA LEU A 21 -36.94 1.67 -26.58
C LEU A 21 -37.64 1.51 -25.21
N SER A 22 -37.00 2.01 -24.13
CA SER A 22 -37.73 2.84 -23.14
C SER A 22 -36.74 3.70 -22.36
N ASN A 23 -37.03 4.98 -22.31
CA ASN A 23 -36.31 6.02 -21.59
C ASN A 23 -36.32 5.77 -20.08
N SER A 24 -35.14 5.79 -19.43
CA SER A 24 -34.97 6.41 -18.13
C SER A 24 -33.50 6.76 -17.97
N SER A 25 -33.24 8.06 -17.88
CA SER A 25 -31.96 8.66 -17.54
C SER A 25 -31.58 8.31 -16.11
N GLU A 26 -30.67 7.35 -15.96
CA GLU A 26 -29.88 7.20 -14.71
C GLU A 26 -28.41 7.10 -15.08
N GLN A 27 -27.69 8.13 -14.71
CA GLN A 27 -26.23 8.16 -14.74
C GLN A 27 -25.71 7.15 -13.72
N ASN A 28 -25.52 5.91 -14.16
CA ASN A 28 -24.72 4.94 -13.40
C ASN A 28 -23.25 5.22 -13.66
N SER A 29 -22.66 6.14 -12.89
CA SER A 29 -21.24 6.08 -12.61
C SER A 29 -21.03 4.77 -11.86
N SER A 30 -20.40 3.80 -12.50
CA SER A 30 -20.01 2.53 -11.87
C SER A 30 -18.98 2.85 -10.77
N PHE A 31 -19.47 3.08 -9.57
CA PHE A 31 -18.67 3.18 -8.36
C PHE A 31 -18.15 1.76 -8.08
N ILE A 32 -16.92 1.49 -8.51
CA ILE A 32 -16.23 0.28 -8.11
C ILE A 32 -15.88 0.45 -6.62
N PRO A 33 -16.40 -0.38 -5.71
CA PRO A 33 -16.04 -0.25 -4.31
C PRO A 33 -14.52 -0.36 -4.18
N ALA A 34 -13.89 0.52 -3.39
CA ALA A 34 -12.45 0.56 -3.15
C ALA A 34 -11.88 -0.82 -2.73
N ILE A 35 -12.69 -1.65 -2.09
CA ILE A 35 -12.39 -3.04 -1.74
C ILE A 35 -12.17 -3.93 -2.99
N LEU A 36 -12.91 -3.69 -4.07
CA LEU A 36 -12.78 -4.49 -5.30
C LEU A 36 -11.53 -4.09 -6.08
N GLU A 37 -11.21 -2.80 -6.09
CA GLU A 37 -10.01 -2.25 -6.75
C GLU A 37 -8.73 -2.74 -6.06
N ASP A 38 -8.68 -2.72 -4.73
CA ASP A 38 -7.59 -3.26 -3.91
C ASP A 38 -7.45 -4.79 -4.08
N SER A 39 -8.58 -5.51 -4.18
CA SER A 39 -8.60 -6.95 -4.44
C SER A 39 -8.07 -7.31 -5.84
N LEU A 40 -8.40 -6.52 -6.86
CA LEU A 40 -7.92 -6.72 -8.23
C LEU A 40 -6.42 -6.42 -8.34
N LEU A 41 -5.94 -5.36 -7.66
CA LEU A 41 -4.52 -5.03 -7.61
C LEU A 41 -3.70 -6.15 -6.94
N ARG A 42 -4.21 -6.71 -5.85
CA ARG A 42 -3.60 -7.86 -5.16
C ARG A 42 -3.56 -9.11 -6.02
N ALA A 43 -4.65 -9.39 -6.74
CA ALA A 43 -4.72 -10.52 -7.67
C ALA A 43 -3.73 -10.35 -8.84
N PHE A 44 -3.52 -9.13 -9.29
CA PHE A 44 -2.55 -8.81 -10.35
C PHE A 44 -1.12 -9.04 -9.87
N VAL A 45 -0.75 -8.50 -8.70
CA VAL A 45 0.58 -8.70 -8.08
C VAL A 45 0.83 -10.20 -7.81
N ALA A 46 -0.12 -10.92 -7.22
CA ALA A 46 0.02 -12.34 -6.95
C ALA A 46 0.17 -13.20 -8.23
N ASN A 47 -0.30 -12.69 -9.37
CA ASN A 47 -0.14 -13.38 -10.65
C ASN A 47 1.22 -13.11 -11.30
N GLU A 48 1.83 -11.95 -11.06
CA GLU A 48 3.20 -11.66 -11.50
C GLU A 48 4.25 -12.47 -10.72
N ASP A 49 4.03 -12.74 -9.44
CA ASP A 49 4.93 -13.56 -8.62
C ASP A 49 5.05 -15.03 -9.08
N LYS A 50 4.05 -15.55 -9.80
CA LYS A 50 4.12 -16.89 -10.41
C LYS A 50 5.21 -17.04 -11.46
N TYR A 51 5.68 -15.95 -12.03
CA TYR A 51 6.70 -15.94 -13.08
C TYR A 51 8.09 -15.55 -12.60
N ASN A 52 8.28 -15.35 -11.29
CA ASN A 52 9.59 -15.04 -10.73
C ASN A 52 10.28 -16.32 -10.19
N PRO A 53 11.20 -16.97 -10.98
CA PRO A 53 11.76 -18.27 -10.62
C PRO A 53 12.82 -18.22 -9.52
N ASN A 54 13.00 -17.10 -8.82
CA ASN A 54 14.07 -16.90 -7.83
C ASN A 54 13.60 -16.91 -6.36
N SER A 55 12.49 -17.58 -6.04
CA SER A 55 12.16 -17.85 -4.63
C SER A 55 13.07 -18.96 -4.08
N ASN A 56 14.35 -18.72 -4.01
CA ASN A 56 15.21 -19.51 -3.16
C ASN A 56 14.82 -19.22 -1.71
N ASN A 57 14.18 -20.19 -1.06
CA ASN A 57 13.95 -20.28 0.37
C ASN A 57 15.29 -20.26 1.13
N SER A 58 15.97 -19.13 1.13
CA SER A 58 16.95 -18.84 2.14
C SER A 58 16.18 -18.23 3.31
N SER A 59 16.17 -18.93 4.44
CA SER A 59 15.80 -18.35 5.73
C SER A 59 16.56 -17.01 5.86
N LEU A 60 15.86 -15.91 5.52
CA LEU A 60 16.38 -14.56 5.65
C LEU A 60 16.59 -14.34 7.15
N GLU A 61 17.80 -14.58 7.61
CA GLU A 61 18.25 -13.98 8.86
C GLU A 61 18.16 -12.46 8.65
N LEU A 62 17.03 -11.89 9.04
CA LEU A 62 16.82 -10.44 9.10
C LEU A 62 17.80 -9.89 10.14
N LYS A 63 19.06 -9.72 9.76
CA LYS A 63 20.04 -8.94 10.51
C LYS A 63 19.78 -7.43 10.40
N THR A 64 18.64 -7.03 9.82
CA THR A 64 18.23 -5.65 9.73
C THR A 64 17.76 -5.19 11.10
N LEU A 65 18.45 -4.23 11.68
CA LEU A 65 17.99 -3.58 12.90
C LEU A 65 16.70 -2.80 12.59
N LEU A 66 15.58 -3.27 13.14
CA LEU A 66 14.29 -2.63 12.94
C LEU A 66 14.01 -1.65 14.09
N PHE A 67 13.59 -0.44 13.75
CA PHE A 67 13.15 0.60 14.66
C PHE A 67 11.62 0.67 14.70
N PRO A 68 10.97 0.81 15.87
CA PRO A 68 9.54 1.02 15.90
C PRO A 68 9.19 2.34 15.19
N PRO A 69 8.12 2.37 14.37
CA PRO A 69 7.74 3.57 13.61
C PRO A 69 7.27 4.70 14.52
N ALA A 70 6.63 4.37 15.62
CA ALA A 70 6.20 5.27 16.68
C ALA A 70 5.97 4.47 17.97
N LYS A 71 5.78 5.17 19.10
CA LYS A 71 5.39 4.58 20.39
C LYS A 71 4.03 5.12 20.80
N GLY A 72 3.12 4.23 21.16
CA GLY A 72 1.79 4.57 21.63
C GLY A 72 0.90 3.32 21.77
N PRO A 73 -0.26 3.44 22.43
CA PRO A 73 -1.20 2.33 22.58
C PRO A 73 -1.80 1.95 21.21
N ILE A 74 -2.04 0.65 21.01
CA ILE A 74 -2.65 0.14 19.79
C ILE A 74 -4.18 0.23 19.94
N SER A 75 -4.85 0.95 19.03
CA SER A 75 -6.30 1.02 18.95
C SER A 75 -6.90 -0.11 18.10
N GLN A 76 -6.22 -0.50 17.01
CA GLN A 76 -6.66 -1.60 16.16
C GLN A 76 -5.46 -2.48 15.78
N ARG A 77 -5.69 -3.79 15.83
CA ARG A 77 -4.67 -4.81 15.53
C ARG A 77 -4.84 -5.35 14.12
N PHE A 78 -3.76 -5.91 13.60
CA PHE A 78 -3.79 -6.69 12.36
C PHE A 78 -4.87 -7.78 12.41
N ASN A 79 -5.76 -7.80 11.40
CA ASN A 79 -6.85 -8.75 11.30
C ASN A 79 -7.19 -9.04 9.82
N GLU A 80 -6.72 -10.17 9.32
CA GLU A 80 -6.97 -10.59 7.93
C GLU A 80 -8.45 -10.80 7.61
N LYS A 81 -9.25 -11.24 8.60
CA LYS A 81 -10.68 -11.51 8.41
C LYS A 81 -11.49 -10.22 8.19
N GLU A 82 -11.04 -9.13 8.74
CA GLU A 82 -11.63 -7.80 8.61
C GLU A 82 -10.93 -6.97 7.52
N SER A 83 -9.96 -7.57 6.81
CA SER A 83 -9.13 -6.89 5.81
C SER A 83 -8.37 -5.68 6.38
N HIS A 84 -8.08 -5.69 7.68
CA HIS A 84 -7.23 -4.71 8.34
C HIS A 84 -5.79 -5.22 8.40
N PHE A 85 -4.99 -4.88 7.38
CA PHE A 85 -3.61 -5.37 7.20
C PHE A 85 -2.57 -4.47 7.89
N ALA A 86 -2.97 -3.80 8.96
CA ALA A 86 -2.19 -2.81 9.67
C ALA A 86 -2.26 -3.00 11.18
N ILE A 87 -1.49 -2.19 11.88
CA ILE A 87 -1.78 -1.80 13.26
C ILE A 87 -2.01 -0.29 13.30
N ASP A 88 -3.00 0.12 14.09
CA ASP A 88 -3.27 1.53 14.34
C ASP A 88 -2.71 1.91 15.71
N ILE A 89 -1.78 2.85 15.72
CA ILE A 89 -1.09 3.33 16.91
C ILE A 89 -1.64 4.72 17.25
N VAL A 90 -2.30 4.87 18.40
CA VAL A 90 -2.81 6.17 18.87
C VAL A 90 -1.64 7.07 19.21
N LEU A 91 -1.65 8.28 18.66
CA LEU A 91 -0.58 9.25 18.82
C LEU A 91 -1.15 10.64 19.09
N GLU A 92 -0.33 11.49 19.68
CA GLU A 92 -0.63 12.91 19.72
C GLU A 92 -0.34 13.56 18.36
N GLU A 93 -1.04 14.62 18.05
CA GLU A 93 -0.81 15.41 16.84
C GLU A 93 0.65 15.79 16.70
N ASN A 94 1.19 15.69 15.47
CA ASN A 94 2.58 16.00 15.15
C ASN A 94 3.64 15.12 15.85
N THR A 95 3.27 14.00 16.46
CA THR A 95 4.25 13.02 16.95
C THR A 95 5.15 12.56 15.79
N PRO A 96 6.50 12.55 15.96
CA PRO A 96 7.39 12.11 14.90
C PRO A 96 7.18 10.64 14.51
N ILE A 97 7.02 10.39 13.21
CA ILE A 97 6.97 9.05 12.61
C ILE A 97 8.33 8.74 12.00
N LYS A 98 8.84 7.54 12.27
CA LYS A 98 10.21 7.12 11.91
C LYS A 98 10.21 5.99 10.91
N ALA A 99 11.22 5.98 10.03
CA ALA A 99 11.52 4.84 9.18
C ALA A 99 11.91 3.61 10.04
N ILE A 100 11.35 2.45 9.72
CA ILE A 100 11.64 1.21 10.46
C ILE A 100 13.05 0.66 10.18
N ALA A 101 13.61 0.97 9.02
CA ALA A 101 14.95 0.55 8.58
C ALA A 101 15.46 1.49 7.48
N ASP A 102 16.71 1.31 7.07
CA ASP A 102 17.25 1.94 5.88
C ASP A 102 16.41 1.58 4.66
N GLY A 103 16.22 2.53 3.74
CA GLY A 103 15.40 2.29 2.55
C GLY A 103 15.32 3.49 1.63
N THR A 104 14.41 3.39 0.67
CA THR A 104 14.10 4.44 -0.30
C THR A 104 12.60 4.73 -0.29
N VAL A 105 12.24 6.00 -0.37
CA VAL A 105 10.85 6.43 -0.50
C VAL A 105 10.36 6.09 -1.91
N ILE A 106 9.41 5.17 -2.04
CA ILE A 106 8.82 4.82 -3.33
C ILE A 106 7.50 5.55 -3.60
N PHE A 107 6.87 6.08 -2.57
CA PHE A 107 5.65 6.89 -2.68
C PHE A 107 5.59 7.91 -1.52
N ALA A 108 5.21 9.17 -1.81
CA ALA A 108 5.06 10.22 -0.81
C ALA A 108 4.08 11.28 -1.33
N GLU A 109 2.76 11.01 -1.16
CA GLU A 109 1.69 11.82 -1.74
C GLU A 109 0.48 11.91 -0.79
N TRP A 110 -0.44 12.81 -1.14
CA TRP A 110 -1.74 12.92 -0.48
C TRP A 110 -2.83 12.20 -1.29
N THR A 111 -3.69 11.46 -0.60
CA THR A 111 -4.88 10.84 -1.19
C THR A 111 -6.13 11.23 -0.39
N ALA A 112 -7.30 11.31 -1.05
CA ALA A 112 -8.55 11.67 -0.38
C ALA A 112 -8.90 10.69 0.76
N GLN A 113 -8.69 9.40 0.54
CA GLN A 113 -9.10 8.34 1.45
C GLN A 113 -8.16 8.18 2.64
N THR A 114 -6.84 8.17 2.40
CA THR A 114 -5.84 7.83 3.42
C THR A 114 -4.98 9.02 3.87
N GLY A 115 -5.25 10.22 3.33
CA GLY A 115 -4.51 11.43 3.66
C GLY A 115 -3.07 11.42 3.13
N PHE A 116 -2.15 12.01 3.85
CA PHE A 116 -0.74 11.92 3.52
C PHE A 116 -0.19 10.52 3.80
N VAL A 117 0.37 9.91 2.76
CA VAL A 117 0.94 8.56 2.77
C VAL A 117 2.40 8.61 2.38
N ILE A 118 3.23 7.87 3.10
CA ILE A 118 4.59 7.58 2.68
C ILE A 118 4.82 6.07 2.69
N ILE A 119 5.47 5.55 1.65
CA ILE A 119 5.83 4.14 1.50
C ILE A 119 7.32 4.04 1.28
N LEU A 120 7.96 3.19 2.05
CA LEU A 120 9.38 2.90 1.95
C LEU A 120 9.60 1.49 1.44
N GLU A 121 10.53 1.36 0.51
CA GLU A 121 11.11 0.08 0.12
C GLU A 121 12.41 -0.13 0.90
N HIS A 122 12.52 -1.29 1.54
CA HIS A 122 13.69 -1.71 2.30
C HIS A 122 14.39 -2.88 1.61
N ALA A 123 15.56 -3.23 2.10
CA ALA A 123 16.26 -4.43 1.64
C ALA A 123 15.38 -5.69 1.80
N SER A 124 15.62 -6.69 0.96
CA SER A 124 14.99 -8.01 1.03
C SER A 124 13.48 -8.03 0.78
N GLY A 125 12.96 -7.11 -0.04
CA GLY A 125 11.54 -7.09 -0.46
C GLY A 125 10.57 -6.58 0.59
N PHE A 126 11.05 -5.98 1.68
CA PHE A 126 10.20 -5.34 2.68
C PHE A 126 9.68 -3.99 2.19
N LEU A 127 8.38 -3.76 2.40
CA LEU A 127 7.75 -2.45 2.27
C LEU A 127 7.12 -2.05 3.60
N SER A 128 7.26 -0.78 3.97
CA SER A 128 6.54 -0.20 5.09
C SER A 128 5.67 0.97 4.63
N VAL A 129 4.41 1.01 5.12
CA VAL A 129 3.40 1.98 4.71
C VAL A 129 2.94 2.76 5.94
N TYR A 130 2.91 4.08 5.81
CA TYR A 130 2.54 5.01 6.89
C TYR A 130 1.45 5.94 6.37
N LYS A 131 0.23 5.84 6.93
CA LYS A 131 -0.94 6.61 6.48
C LYS A 131 -1.44 7.57 7.56
N HIS A 132 -2.33 8.47 7.16
CA HIS A 132 -3.01 9.48 7.99
C HIS A 132 -2.06 10.52 8.59
N ASN A 133 -0.86 10.70 7.99
CA ASN A 133 0.12 11.66 8.47
C ASN A 133 -0.39 13.10 8.35
N ALA A 134 0.11 14.01 9.20
CA ALA A 134 -0.14 15.44 9.09
C ALA A 134 0.75 16.08 8.02
N THR A 135 2.03 15.68 7.99
CA THR A 135 3.04 16.16 7.03
C THR A 135 4.00 15.05 6.66
N LEU A 136 4.60 15.17 5.48
CA LEU A 136 5.72 14.32 5.05
C LEU A 136 7.01 15.14 5.06
N SER A 137 8.09 14.56 5.59
CA SER A 137 9.42 15.19 5.66
C SER A 137 10.35 14.70 4.55
N LYS A 138 9.88 13.75 3.73
CA LYS A 138 10.62 13.12 2.64
C LYS A 138 9.76 13.07 1.39
N SER A 139 10.43 13.08 0.24
CA SER A 139 9.84 13.00 -1.09
C SER A 139 10.20 11.67 -1.75
N GLN A 140 9.42 11.28 -2.76
CA GLN A 140 9.69 10.08 -3.56
C GLN A 140 11.10 10.13 -4.17
N GLY A 141 11.82 9.01 -4.09
CA GLY A 141 13.18 8.85 -4.56
C GLY A 141 14.27 9.18 -3.51
N GLU A 142 13.92 9.77 -2.37
CA GLU A 142 14.89 10.03 -1.30
C GLU A 142 15.23 8.77 -0.52
N ALA A 143 16.51 8.64 -0.17
CA ALA A 143 16.98 7.62 0.75
C ALA A 143 16.69 8.02 2.21
N VAL A 144 16.43 7.04 3.05
CA VAL A 144 16.22 7.19 4.48
C VAL A 144 17.08 6.19 5.26
N ILE A 145 17.41 6.54 6.49
CA ILE A 145 18.07 5.62 7.42
C ILE A 145 17.10 5.18 8.52
N GLY A 146 17.28 3.98 9.05
CA GLY A 146 16.45 3.45 10.13
C GLY A 146 16.43 4.39 11.34
N GLY A 147 15.22 4.68 11.86
CA GLY A 147 15.00 5.61 12.94
C GLY A 147 14.93 7.09 12.54
N GLU A 148 15.17 7.45 11.28
CA GLU A 148 15.00 8.80 10.77
C GLU A 148 13.54 9.24 10.75
N VAL A 149 13.27 10.51 11.08
CA VAL A 149 11.91 11.08 11.01
C VAL A 149 11.53 11.32 9.55
N ILE A 150 10.46 10.68 9.11
CA ILE A 150 9.98 10.71 7.72
C ILE A 150 8.64 11.43 7.57
N ALA A 151 7.88 11.55 8.66
CA ALA A 151 6.55 12.16 8.69
C ALA A 151 6.19 12.60 10.11
N SER A 152 5.05 13.26 10.26
CA SER A 152 4.43 13.53 11.55
C SER A 152 3.01 12.96 11.62
N ALA A 153 2.61 12.48 12.80
CA ALA A 153 1.29 11.91 13.03
C ALA A 153 0.17 12.94 12.81
N GLY A 154 -0.91 12.50 12.19
CA GLY A 154 -2.04 13.33 11.85
C GLY A 154 -3.37 12.60 11.98
N ASN A 155 -4.38 13.22 11.37
CA ASN A 155 -5.74 12.71 11.26
C ASN A 155 -6.27 13.07 9.86
N THR A 156 -5.47 12.81 8.82
CA THR A 156 -5.80 13.19 7.43
C THR A 156 -6.39 12.01 6.67
N GLY A 157 -7.23 12.35 5.66
CA GLY A 157 -7.96 11.37 4.86
C GLY A 157 -9.32 10.99 5.44
N GLU A 158 -10.26 10.60 4.57
CA GLU A 158 -11.65 10.30 4.93
C GLU A 158 -11.80 9.08 5.86
N PHE A 159 -10.86 8.14 5.81
CA PHE A 159 -10.89 6.92 6.62
C PHE A 159 -10.25 7.08 7.99
N SER A 160 -9.66 8.24 8.29
CA SER A 160 -9.11 8.50 9.61
C SER A 160 -10.21 8.85 10.61
N THR A 161 -10.17 8.23 11.79
CA THR A 161 -11.16 8.45 12.86
C THR A 161 -10.60 9.21 14.06
N GLY A 162 -9.36 9.68 13.98
CA GLY A 162 -8.66 10.37 15.07
C GLY A 162 -7.15 10.40 14.83
N PHE A 163 -6.40 11.02 15.74
CA PHE A 163 -4.94 11.06 15.64
C PHE A 163 -4.34 9.68 15.89
N HIS A 164 -3.86 9.05 14.82
CA HIS A 164 -3.18 7.74 14.87
C HIS A 164 -2.25 7.58 13.67
N LEU A 165 -1.34 6.63 13.77
CA LEU A 165 -0.59 6.10 12.66
C LEU A 165 -1.21 4.76 12.24
N HIS A 166 -1.69 4.66 11.01
CA HIS A 166 -2.00 3.40 10.36
C HIS A 166 -0.72 2.86 9.72
N PHE A 167 -0.19 1.78 10.28
CA PHE A 167 1.11 1.20 9.89
C PHE A 167 0.97 -0.20 9.33
N GLU A 168 1.41 -0.38 8.08
CA GLU A 168 1.44 -1.68 7.41
C GLU A 168 2.88 -2.13 7.16
N LEU A 169 3.08 -3.43 7.17
CA LEU A 169 4.33 -4.09 6.81
C LEU A 169 4.03 -5.17 5.77
N TRP A 170 4.80 -5.17 4.68
CA TRP A 170 4.62 -6.10 3.59
C TRP A 170 5.96 -6.76 3.23
N MET A 171 5.93 -8.01 2.77
CA MET A 171 7.08 -8.72 2.22
C MET A 171 6.63 -9.50 0.99
N ASP A 172 7.30 -9.30 -0.13
CA ASP A 172 7.04 -10.01 -1.39
C ASP A 172 5.54 -9.98 -1.79
N GLY A 173 4.87 -8.83 -1.59
CA GLY A 173 3.45 -8.64 -1.89
C GLY A 173 2.46 -9.19 -0.85
N TYR A 174 2.93 -9.76 0.27
CA TYR A 174 2.07 -10.30 1.33
C TYR A 174 2.10 -9.39 2.56
N PRO A 175 0.93 -9.09 3.16
CA PRO A 175 0.87 -8.31 4.39
C PRO A 175 1.37 -9.13 5.57
N LEU A 176 2.17 -8.52 6.42
CA LEU A 176 2.71 -9.11 7.63
C LEU A 176 2.10 -8.44 8.86
N ASN A 177 1.86 -9.21 9.92
CA ASN A 177 1.45 -8.62 11.19
C ASN A 177 2.63 -7.87 11.84
N PRO A 178 2.59 -6.53 11.94
CA PRO A 178 3.69 -5.75 12.49
C PRO A 178 4.01 -6.07 13.95
N ALA A 179 3.05 -6.59 14.71
CA ALA A 179 3.25 -6.98 16.10
C ALA A 179 4.23 -8.15 16.28
N ASN A 180 4.55 -8.89 15.19
CA ASN A 180 5.56 -9.93 15.22
C ASN A 180 6.99 -9.38 15.14
N PHE A 181 7.16 -8.13 14.74
CA PHE A 181 8.47 -7.49 14.51
C PHE A 181 8.79 -6.39 15.53
N PHE A 182 7.77 -5.77 16.09
CA PHE A 182 7.92 -4.65 17.00
C PHE A 182 7.17 -4.89 18.30
N ASN A 183 7.79 -4.46 19.40
CA ASN A 183 7.11 -4.36 20.68
C ASN A 183 6.54 -2.93 20.80
N PHE A 184 5.20 -2.84 20.75
CA PHE A 184 4.44 -1.59 20.88
C PHE A 184 3.94 -1.38 22.32
N SER A 185 4.50 -2.09 23.31
CA SER A 185 4.13 -1.89 24.71
C SER A 185 4.52 -0.47 25.17
N ASP A 186 3.64 0.08 25.98
CA ASP A 186 3.64 1.40 26.61
C ASP A 186 4.94 1.75 27.34
#